data_89842b95c300facad6d2e852a6d558cf
#
_entry.id   89842b95c300facad6d2e852a6d558cf
#
_cell.length_a   1.000
_cell.length_b   1.000
_cell.length_c   1.000
_cell.angle_alpha   90.00
_cell.angle_beta   90.00
_cell.angle_gamma   90.00
#
_symmetry.space_group_name_H-M   'P 1'
#
loop_
_entity.id
_entity.type
_entity.pdbx_description
1 polymer ?
#
loop_
_entity_poly.entity_id
_entity_poly.type
_entity_poly.pdbx_seq_one_letter_code
_entity_poly.pdbx_strand_id
1 'polypeptide(L)'
;MAMKTSSYRQSLLNALLDPLEASAYLNAALEDSPEAFLKALKNVAQARTMAQVAKEAGIQRETLYRAFSEQGNPTFETLSSVLGALGMKLSIAPNEQYAEMNRSGAAR
;
A
#
# COMPACT_ATOMS: atom_id res chain seq x y z
N MET A 1 -9.44 -25.64 -12.83
CA MET A 1 -8.36 -25.11 -12.03
C MET A 1 -8.11 -23.67 -12.30
N ALA A 2 -8.27 -23.21 -13.53
CA ALA A 2 -8.18 -21.79 -13.76
C ALA A 2 -9.16 -21.02 -12.89
N MET A 3 -10.29 -21.63 -12.62
CA MET A 3 -11.27 -21.00 -11.77
C MET A 3 -10.77 -20.74 -10.37
N LYS A 4 -9.91 -21.59 -9.86
CA LYS A 4 -9.40 -21.41 -8.52
C LYS A 4 -8.56 -20.15 -8.39
N THR A 5 -7.73 -19.89 -9.40
CA THR A 5 -6.91 -18.69 -9.38
C THR A 5 -7.78 -17.44 -9.41
N SER A 6 -8.79 -17.44 -10.26
CA SER A 6 -9.71 -16.32 -10.32
C SER A 6 -10.44 -16.12 -9.00
N SER A 7 -10.90 -17.21 -8.40
CA SER A 7 -11.60 -17.13 -7.13
C SER A 7 -10.69 -16.61 -6.03
N TYR A 8 -9.45 -17.06 -6.02
CA TYR A 8 -8.51 -16.59 -5.02
C TYR A 8 -8.30 -15.09 -5.13
N ARG A 9 -8.08 -14.63 -6.37
CA ARG A 9 -7.87 -13.20 -6.56
C ARG A 9 -9.11 -12.40 -6.18
N GLN A 10 -10.29 -12.91 -6.53
CA GLN A 10 -11.53 -12.23 -6.19
C GLN A 10 -11.68 -12.15 -4.66
N SER A 11 -11.37 -13.25 -3.98
CA SER A 11 -11.45 -13.25 -2.52
C SER A 11 -10.49 -12.25 -1.91
N LEU A 12 -9.27 -12.18 -2.45
CA LEU A 12 -8.30 -11.22 -1.97
C LEU A 12 -8.81 -9.80 -2.15
N LEU A 13 -9.29 -9.48 -3.34
CA LEU A 13 -9.76 -8.12 -3.60
C LEU A 13 -10.94 -7.77 -2.70
N ASN A 14 -11.83 -8.73 -2.46
CA ASN A 14 -12.95 -8.48 -1.55
C ASN A 14 -12.47 -8.17 -0.14
N ALA A 15 -11.49 -8.94 0.33
CA ALA A 15 -10.95 -8.72 1.66
C ALA A 15 -10.30 -7.33 1.78
N LEU A 16 -9.66 -6.89 0.70
CA LEU A 16 -8.95 -5.61 0.74
C LEU A 16 -9.88 -4.40 0.69
N LEU A 17 -11.18 -4.63 0.54
CA LEU A 17 -12.13 -3.53 0.69
C LEU A 17 -12.28 -3.10 2.15
N ASP A 18 -11.93 -3.97 3.07
CA ASP A 18 -11.96 -3.64 4.50
C ASP A 18 -10.70 -2.85 4.84
N PRO A 19 -10.83 -1.62 5.36
CA PRO A 19 -9.64 -0.81 5.65
C PRO A 19 -8.66 -1.45 6.62
N LEU A 20 -9.15 -2.22 7.60
CA LEU A 20 -8.25 -2.88 8.53
C LEU A 20 -7.45 -3.97 7.84
N GLU A 21 -8.12 -4.75 6.99
CA GLU A 21 -7.43 -5.79 6.22
C GLU A 21 -6.42 -5.16 5.27
N ALA A 22 -6.84 -4.09 4.60
CA ALA A 22 -5.96 -3.44 3.64
C ALA A 22 -4.73 -2.87 4.32
N SER A 23 -4.89 -2.23 5.48
CA SER A 23 -3.74 -1.65 6.15
C SER A 23 -2.78 -2.72 6.66
N ALA A 24 -3.29 -3.83 7.17
CA ALA A 24 -2.43 -4.93 7.60
C ALA A 24 -1.66 -5.51 6.41
N TYR A 25 -2.34 -5.68 5.30
CA TYR A 25 -1.74 -6.20 4.07
C TYR A 25 -0.62 -5.28 3.58
N LEU A 26 -0.88 -3.97 3.58
CA LEU A 26 0.12 -3.00 3.14
C LEU A 26 1.31 -2.95 4.09
N ASN A 27 1.06 -3.00 5.38
CA ASN A 27 2.14 -2.95 6.35
C ASN A 27 3.03 -4.17 6.26
N ALA A 28 2.44 -5.35 6.06
CA ALA A 28 3.22 -6.56 5.89
C ALA A 28 4.10 -6.48 4.64
N ALA A 29 3.54 -5.95 3.55
CA ALA A 29 4.32 -5.81 2.32
C ALA A 29 5.44 -4.79 2.50
N LEU A 30 5.17 -3.73 3.24
CA LEU A 30 6.17 -2.70 3.46
C LEU A 30 7.37 -3.25 4.23
N GLU A 31 7.12 -4.17 5.15
CA GLU A 31 8.22 -4.80 5.87
C GLU A 31 9.06 -5.70 4.98
N ASP A 32 8.46 -6.21 3.91
CA ASP A 32 9.19 -7.07 3.00
C ASP A 32 10.12 -6.25 2.10
N SER A 33 9.56 -5.31 1.36
CA SER A 33 10.38 -4.48 0.47
C SER A 33 9.53 -3.35 -0.10
N PRO A 34 10.17 -2.29 -0.61
CA PRO A 34 9.41 -1.24 -1.30
C PRO A 34 8.66 -1.77 -2.51
N GLU A 35 9.27 -2.71 -3.23
CA GLU A 35 8.61 -3.28 -4.41
C GLU A 35 7.37 -4.06 -4.01
N ALA A 36 7.46 -4.82 -2.93
CA ALA A 36 6.30 -5.56 -2.43
C ALA A 36 5.20 -4.60 -2.01
N PHE A 37 5.58 -3.49 -1.39
CA PHE A 37 4.60 -2.49 -0.97
C PHE A 37 3.85 -1.91 -2.16
N LEU A 38 4.56 -1.57 -3.24
CA LEU A 38 3.90 -0.99 -4.40
C LEU A 38 2.96 -1.98 -5.07
N LYS A 39 3.35 -3.25 -5.11
CA LYS A 39 2.45 -4.29 -5.62
C LYS A 39 1.19 -4.41 -4.76
N ALA A 40 1.39 -4.40 -3.45
CA ALA A 40 0.26 -4.50 -2.54
C ALA A 40 -0.66 -3.30 -2.69
N LEU A 41 -0.08 -2.11 -2.83
CA LEU A 41 -0.87 -0.90 -2.98
C LEU A 41 -1.69 -0.94 -4.26
N LYS A 42 -1.11 -1.48 -5.32
CA LYS A 42 -1.85 -1.66 -6.56
C LYS A 42 -3.05 -2.57 -6.34
N ASN A 43 -2.87 -3.66 -5.62
CA ASN A 43 -3.97 -4.58 -5.35
C ASN A 43 -5.07 -3.90 -4.54
N VAL A 44 -4.71 -3.10 -3.55
CA VAL A 44 -5.71 -2.39 -2.76
C VAL A 44 -6.45 -1.39 -3.62
N ALA A 45 -5.72 -0.67 -4.50
CA ALA A 45 -6.37 0.27 -5.39
C ALA A 45 -7.30 -0.43 -6.36
N GLN A 46 -6.89 -1.59 -6.88
CA GLN A 46 -7.73 -2.34 -7.80
C GLN A 46 -8.99 -2.87 -7.13
N ALA A 47 -8.93 -3.15 -5.84
CA ALA A 47 -10.12 -3.58 -5.12
C ALA A 47 -11.21 -2.51 -5.16
N ARG A 48 -10.82 -1.25 -5.16
CA ARG A 48 -11.74 -0.12 -5.25
C ARG A 48 -11.96 0.34 -6.68
N THR A 49 -11.24 -0.13 -7.61
CA THR A 49 -11.04 0.22 -9.01
C THR A 49 -10.08 1.39 -9.16
N MET A 50 -9.19 1.24 -10.12
CA MET A 50 -8.17 2.25 -10.36
C MET A 50 -8.79 3.58 -10.75
N ALA A 51 -9.89 3.53 -11.50
CA ALA A 51 -10.54 4.77 -11.95
C ALA A 51 -11.04 5.59 -10.75
N GLN A 52 -11.65 4.92 -9.80
CA GLN A 52 -12.18 5.60 -8.63
C GLN A 52 -11.06 6.18 -7.79
N VAL A 53 -10.00 5.39 -7.58
CA VAL A 53 -8.87 5.86 -6.79
C VAL A 53 -8.20 7.06 -7.46
N ALA A 54 -8.00 6.99 -8.76
CA ALA A 54 -7.38 8.09 -9.49
C ALA A 54 -8.21 9.36 -9.35
N LYS A 55 -9.51 9.23 -9.48
CA LYS A 55 -10.40 10.37 -9.36
C LYS A 55 -10.31 11.00 -7.98
N GLU A 56 -10.38 10.18 -6.95
CA GLU A 56 -10.36 10.68 -5.58
C GLU A 56 -9.00 11.23 -5.19
N ALA A 57 -7.94 10.65 -5.73
CA ALA A 57 -6.58 11.13 -5.45
C ALA A 57 -6.21 12.36 -6.28
N GLY A 58 -7.02 12.70 -7.28
CA GLY A 58 -6.70 13.83 -8.14
C GLY A 58 -5.55 13.53 -9.08
N ILE A 59 -5.40 12.29 -9.50
CA ILE A 59 -4.31 11.83 -10.35
C ILE A 59 -4.90 11.23 -11.61
N GLN A 60 -4.25 11.45 -12.74
CA GLN A 60 -4.70 10.82 -13.95
C GLN A 60 -4.51 9.31 -13.88
N ARG A 61 -5.44 8.58 -14.43
CA ARG A 61 -5.42 7.14 -14.36
C ARG A 61 -4.15 6.54 -14.93
N GLU A 62 -3.68 7.07 -16.06
CA GLU A 62 -2.44 6.59 -16.66
C GLU A 62 -1.24 6.82 -15.74
N THR A 63 -1.24 7.96 -15.07
CA THR A 63 -0.17 8.26 -14.13
C THR A 63 -0.16 7.28 -12.98
N LEU A 64 -1.35 6.93 -12.51
CA LEU A 64 -1.47 5.97 -11.41
C LEU A 64 -0.96 4.60 -11.83
N TYR A 65 -1.36 4.12 -13.02
CA TYR A 65 -0.87 2.84 -13.51
C TYR A 65 0.64 2.83 -13.66
N ARG A 66 1.19 3.93 -14.17
CA ARG A 66 2.64 4.02 -14.35
C ARG A 66 3.36 4.01 -13.01
N ALA A 67 2.80 4.68 -12.02
CA ALA A 67 3.42 4.74 -10.69
C ALA A 67 3.51 3.36 -10.07
N PHE A 68 2.56 2.48 -10.37
CA PHE A 68 2.51 1.16 -9.78
C PHE A 68 3.14 0.09 -10.67
N SER A 69 3.74 0.47 -11.79
CA SER A 69 4.40 -0.50 -12.64
C SER A 69 5.74 -0.90 -12.00
N GLU A 70 6.34 -1.96 -12.53
CA GLU A 70 7.58 -2.45 -11.97
C GLU A 70 8.68 -1.40 -11.94
N GLN A 71 8.66 -0.51 -12.92
CA GLN A 71 9.67 0.52 -12.99
C GLN A 71 9.16 1.84 -12.42
N GLY A 72 7.99 1.81 -11.84
CA GLY A 72 7.42 3.02 -11.28
C GLY A 72 8.12 3.44 -10.01
N ASN A 73 8.10 4.73 -9.78
CA ASN A 73 8.73 5.28 -8.59
C ASN A 73 7.89 6.46 -8.15
N PRO A 74 6.73 6.21 -7.54
CA PRO A 74 5.83 7.29 -7.17
C PRO A 74 6.49 8.22 -6.15
N THR A 75 6.17 9.50 -6.28
CA THR A 75 6.63 10.47 -5.31
C THR A 75 5.88 10.29 -4.00
N PHE A 76 6.43 10.91 -2.95
CA PHE A 76 5.75 10.92 -1.67
C PHE A 76 4.36 11.53 -1.80
N GLU A 77 4.25 12.59 -2.58
CA GLU A 77 2.97 13.25 -2.78
C GLU A 77 1.95 12.30 -3.41
N THR A 78 2.39 11.54 -4.43
CA THR A 78 1.51 10.58 -5.07
C THR A 78 1.09 9.49 -4.09
N LEU A 79 2.03 8.97 -3.30
CA LEU A 79 1.71 7.96 -2.31
C LEU A 79 0.70 8.48 -1.30
N SER A 80 0.93 9.69 -0.80
CA SER A 80 0.02 10.27 0.18
C SER A 80 -1.37 10.46 -0.38
N SER A 81 -1.46 10.92 -1.63
CA SER A 81 -2.75 11.14 -2.26
C SER A 81 -3.51 9.83 -2.45
N VAL A 82 -2.78 8.79 -2.89
CA VAL A 82 -3.41 7.49 -3.11
C VAL A 82 -3.89 6.91 -1.77
N LEU A 83 -3.04 6.96 -0.76
CA LEU A 83 -3.43 6.43 0.55
C LEU A 83 -4.62 7.19 1.12
N GLY A 84 -4.63 8.51 0.94
CA GLY A 84 -5.77 9.31 1.37
C GLY A 84 -7.05 8.91 0.67
N ALA A 85 -6.97 8.63 -0.64
CA ALA A 85 -8.13 8.18 -1.40
C ALA A 85 -8.62 6.82 -0.91
N LEU A 86 -7.73 6.02 -0.33
CA LEU A 86 -8.08 4.72 0.21
C LEU A 86 -8.49 4.80 1.69
N GLY A 87 -8.57 6.01 2.24
CA GLY A 87 -8.97 6.17 3.63
C GLY A 87 -7.87 5.92 4.63
N MET A 88 -6.62 6.02 4.19
CA MET A 88 -5.47 5.72 5.04
C MET A 88 -4.53 6.89 5.10
N LYS A 89 -3.58 6.83 6.01
CA LYS A 89 -2.55 7.84 6.13
C LYS A 89 -1.23 7.17 6.45
N LEU A 90 -0.16 7.84 6.07
CA LEU A 90 1.17 7.39 6.44
C LEU A 90 1.47 7.78 7.87
N SER A 91 2.18 6.91 8.56
CA SER A 91 2.66 7.25 9.88
C SER A 91 4.03 6.61 10.04
N ILE A 92 4.80 7.14 10.97
CA ILE A 92 6.16 6.68 11.19
C ILE A 92 6.29 6.30 12.65
N ALA A 93 6.87 5.14 12.87
CA ALA A 93 7.08 4.65 14.23
C ALA A 93 8.56 4.40 14.44
N PRO A 94 9.03 4.48 15.67
CA PRO A 94 10.42 4.13 15.91
C PRO A 94 10.70 2.68 15.53
N ASN A 95 11.89 2.46 15.02
CA ASN A 95 12.33 1.10 14.76
C ASN A 95 12.56 0.44 16.12
N GLU A 96 11.88 -0.64 16.37
CA GLU A 96 11.94 -1.26 17.69
C GLU A 96 13.35 -1.71 18.04
N GLN A 97 14.05 -2.27 17.07
CA GLN A 97 15.41 -2.68 17.30
C GLN A 97 16.30 -1.51 17.66
N TYR A 98 16.15 -0.41 16.93
CA TYR A 98 16.93 0.76 17.20
C TYR A 98 16.56 1.36 18.56
N ALA A 99 15.28 1.39 18.87
CA ALA A 99 14.83 1.93 20.14
C ALA A 99 15.36 1.10 21.30
N GLU A 100 15.39 -0.22 21.15
CA GLU A 100 15.96 -1.08 22.17
C GLU A 100 17.44 -0.78 22.38
N MET A 101 18.18 -0.67 21.29
CA MET A 101 19.59 -0.40 21.39
C MET A 101 19.87 0.93 22.05
N ASN A 102 19.08 1.91 21.73
CA ASN A 102 19.32 3.26 22.24
C ASN A 102 18.77 3.50 23.62
N ARG A 103 17.86 2.65 24.06
CA ARG A 103 17.23 2.89 25.34
C ARG A 103 18.27 2.87 26.46
N SER A 104 19.20 1.95 26.42
CA SER A 104 20.18 1.91 27.47
C SER A 104 21.33 2.85 27.22
N GLY A 105 21.62 3.18 25.96
CA GLY A 105 22.74 4.05 25.74
C GLY A 105 22.36 5.46 25.65
N ALA A 106 21.15 5.71 25.37
CA ALA A 106 20.79 7.00 25.02
C ALA A 106 20.66 7.89 26.12
N ALA A 107 20.97 7.47 27.09
CA ALA A 107 20.84 8.40 28.09
C ALA A 107 21.37 9.67 27.60
N ARG A 108 21.43 9.96 26.86
CA ARG A 108 21.81 11.01 26.45
C ARG A 108 21.49 11.66 25.81
#